data_b540410c2c4e81df721efd436e5cce69
#
_entry.id   b540410c2c4e81df721efd436e5cce69
#
_cell.length_a   1.000
_cell.length_b   1.000
_cell.length_c   1.000
_cell.angle_alpha   90.00
_cell.angle_beta   90.00
_cell.angle_gamma   90.00
#
_symmetry.space_group_name_H-M   'P 1'
#
loop_
_entity.id
_entity.type
_entity.pdbx_description
1 polymer ?
#
loop_
_entity_poly.entity_id
_entity_poly.type
_entity_poly.pdbx_seq_one_letter_code
_entity_poly.pdbx_strand_id
1 'polypeptide(L)'
;MVEQDTIKLLRECDSGIKMGISAIDEVMEYAHSTDMRKYLQDSTEENQKLQDDLQKVLADYHDNGKEPNPIASGMSWIKTNFKLKMDESDSTIAELMTDGCNMGIKSLSRYLNQYAAADERSKDLTKRLIKAEEKLSQNMRQFL
;
A
#
# COMPACT_ATOMS: atom_id res chain seq x y z
N MET A 1 -21.91 10.34 7.39
CA MET A 1 -22.97 9.43 6.97
C MET A 1 -22.35 8.19 6.37
N VAL A 2 -23.01 7.06 6.47
CA VAL A 2 -22.46 5.74 6.09
C VAL A 2 -21.91 5.75 4.66
N GLU A 3 -22.70 6.19 3.68
CA GLU A 3 -22.28 6.18 2.29
C GLU A 3 -21.07 7.07 2.04
N GLN A 4 -21.06 8.28 2.55
CA GLN A 4 -19.97 9.23 2.37
C GLN A 4 -18.68 8.72 3.00
N ASP A 5 -18.75 8.24 4.24
CA ASP A 5 -17.57 7.70 4.93
C ASP A 5 -17.07 6.44 4.23
N THR A 6 -17.98 5.58 3.76
CA THR A 6 -17.64 4.37 3.02
C THR A 6 -16.86 4.70 1.75
N ILE A 7 -17.36 5.63 0.94
CA ILE A 7 -16.70 6.04 -0.31
C ILE A 7 -15.32 6.65 -0.01
N LYS A 8 -15.23 7.53 0.98
CA LYS A 8 -13.97 8.17 1.36
C LYS A 8 -12.94 7.15 1.83
N LEU A 9 -13.35 6.20 2.67
CA LEU A 9 -12.46 5.14 3.14
C LEU A 9 -11.97 4.28 1.99
N LEU A 10 -12.87 3.85 1.12
CA LEU A 10 -12.52 3.01 -0.05
C LEU A 10 -11.57 3.74 -1.00
N ARG A 11 -11.76 5.02 -1.22
CA ARG A 11 -10.85 5.82 -2.06
C ARG A 11 -9.45 5.87 -1.49
N GLU A 12 -9.31 6.04 -0.19
CA GLU A 12 -7.99 6.06 0.45
C GLU A 12 -7.32 4.68 0.38
N CYS A 13 -8.09 3.61 0.54
CA CYS A 13 -7.57 2.25 0.35
C CYS A 13 -7.12 2.00 -1.10
N ASP A 14 -7.90 2.43 -2.07
CA ASP A 14 -7.57 2.30 -3.49
C ASP A 14 -6.26 3.01 -3.83
N SER A 15 -6.13 4.25 -3.39
CA SER A 15 -4.90 5.03 -3.53
C SER A 15 -3.70 4.33 -2.88
N GLY A 16 -3.89 3.81 -1.66
CA GLY A 16 -2.84 3.11 -0.93
C GLY A 16 -2.38 1.83 -1.61
N ILE A 17 -3.30 1.04 -2.13
CA ILE A 17 -2.97 -0.20 -2.87
C ILE A 17 -2.17 0.12 -4.14
N LYS A 18 -2.62 1.10 -4.91
CA LYS A 18 -1.93 1.53 -6.13
C LYS A 18 -0.51 2.01 -5.84
N MET A 19 -0.36 2.80 -4.79
CA MET A 19 0.95 3.27 -4.34
C MET A 19 1.85 2.12 -3.92
N GLY A 20 1.33 1.15 -3.18
CA GLY A 20 2.06 -0.02 -2.72
C GLY A 20 2.55 -0.89 -3.88
N ILE A 21 1.69 -1.18 -4.83
CA ILE A 21 2.05 -1.98 -6.02
C ILE A 21 3.13 -1.25 -6.83
N SER A 22 2.98 0.05 -7.03
CA SER A 22 3.94 0.86 -7.76
C SER A 22 5.30 0.89 -7.06
N ALA A 23 5.32 1.03 -5.74
CA ALA A 23 6.54 1.03 -4.95
C ALA A 23 7.28 -0.31 -5.07
N ILE A 24 6.56 -1.43 -4.99
CA ILE A 24 7.14 -2.76 -5.14
C ILE A 24 7.74 -2.93 -6.54
N ASP A 25 7.02 -2.52 -7.59
CA ASP A 25 7.54 -2.59 -8.96
C ASP A 25 8.85 -1.83 -9.11
N GLU A 26 8.95 -0.66 -8.50
CA GLU A 26 10.16 0.17 -8.59
C GLU A 26 11.37 -0.46 -7.93
N VAL A 27 11.19 -1.16 -6.81
CA VAL A 27 12.33 -1.78 -6.10
C VAL A 27 12.66 -3.17 -6.59
N MET A 28 11.73 -3.83 -7.29
CA MET A 28 11.90 -5.23 -7.71
C MET A 28 13.15 -5.44 -8.56
N GLU A 29 13.47 -4.51 -9.46
CA GLU A 29 14.65 -4.63 -10.33
C GLU A 29 15.97 -4.52 -9.55
N TYR A 30 15.95 -3.93 -8.36
CA TYR A 30 17.14 -3.77 -7.52
C TYR A 30 17.30 -4.86 -6.48
N ALA A 31 16.28 -5.72 -6.29
CA ALA A 31 16.34 -6.80 -5.32
C ALA A 31 17.26 -7.91 -5.79
N HIS A 32 18.26 -8.27 -4.97
CA HIS A 32 19.23 -9.31 -5.27
C HIS A 32 18.83 -10.66 -4.70
N SER A 33 18.28 -10.68 -3.49
CA SER A 33 17.86 -11.90 -2.82
C SER A 33 16.63 -12.51 -3.51
N THR A 34 16.69 -13.81 -3.78
CA THR A 34 15.55 -14.58 -4.28
C THR A 34 14.38 -14.53 -3.30
N ASP A 35 14.69 -14.64 -2.00
CA ASP A 35 13.68 -14.59 -0.95
C ASP A 35 12.99 -13.22 -0.90
N MET A 36 13.75 -12.14 -1.00
CA MET A 36 13.19 -10.80 -1.05
C MET A 36 12.24 -10.63 -2.24
N ARG A 37 12.66 -11.06 -3.42
CA ARG A 37 11.83 -11.00 -4.62
C ARG A 37 10.52 -11.76 -4.43
N LYS A 38 10.58 -12.92 -3.78
CA LYS A 38 9.39 -13.72 -3.50
C LYS A 38 8.43 -12.99 -2.57
N TYR A 39 8.93 -12.42 -1.47
CA TYR A 39 8.07 -11.68 -0.54
C TYR A 39 7.44 -10.45 -1.20
N LEU A 40 8.19 -9.75 -2.03
CA LEU A 40 7.67 -8.60 -2.79
C LEU A 40 6.59 -9.04 -3.78
N GLN A 41 6.84 -10.14 -4.50
CA GLN A 41 5.87 -10.69 -5.44
C GLN A 41 4.59 -11.15 -4.75
N ASP A 42 4.72 -11.85 -3.62
CA ASP A 42 3.58 -12.30 -2.83
C ASP A 42 2.74 -11.11 -2.34
N SER A 43 3.41 -10.04 -1.94
CA SER A 43 2.73 -8.81 -1.52
C SER A 43 1.98 -8.14 -2.66
N THR A 44 2.57 -8.10 -3.85
CA THR A 44 1.91 -7.57 -5.05
C THR A 44 0.64 -8.37 -5.35
N GLU A 45 0.72 -9.69 -5.32
CA GLU A 45 -0.42 -10.56 -5.59
C GLU A 45 -1.54 -10.35 -4.56
N GLU A 46 -1.19 -10.23 -3.29
CA GLU A 46 -2.15 -9.98 -2.23
C GLU A 46 -2.83 -8.61 -2.40
N ASN A 47 -2.06 -7.58 -2.74
CA ASN A 47 -2.59 -6.25 -3.01
C ASN A 47 -3.51 -6.24 -4.23
N GLN A 48 -3.20 -7.01 -5.27
CA GLN A 48 -4.05 -7.12 -6.45
C GLN A 48 -5.40 -7.76 -6.11
N LYS A 49 -5.40 -8.79 -5.27
CA LYS A 49 -6.65 -9.41 -4.79
C LYS A 49 -7.49 -8.45 -3.99
N LEU A 50 -6.85 -7.68 -3.10
CA LEU A 50 -7.52 -6.66 -2.32
C LEU A 50 -8.11 -5.58 -3.23
N GLN A 51 -7.38 -5.19 -4.26
CA GLN A 51 -7.86 -4.20 -5.24
C GLN A 51 -9.07 -4.71 -6.00
N ASP A 52 -9.08 -5.98 -6.41
CA ASP A 52 -10.23 -6.56 -7.10
C ASP A 52 -11.47 -6.54 -6.19
N ASP A 53 -11.32 -6.94 -4.94
CA ASP A 53 -12.42 -6.91 -3.97
C ASP A 53 -12.90 -5.47 -3.72
N LEU A 54 -11.95 -4.54 -3.62
CA LEU A 54 -12.23 -3.13 -3.42
C LEU A 54 -13.00 -2.52 -4.59
N GLN A 55 -12.62 -2.84 -5.81
CA GLN A 55 -13.27 -2.33 -7.01
C GLN A 55 -14.73 -2.78 -7.09
N LYS A 56 -15.03 -4.01 -6.65
CA LYS A 56 -16.40 -4.50 -6.59
C LYS A 56 -17.25 -3.67 -5.64
N VAL A 57 -16.70 -3.32 -4.48
CA VAL A 57 -17.40 -2.48 -3.50
C VAL A 57 -17.58 -1.06 -4.02
N LEU A 58 -16.54 -0.49 -4.62
CA LEU A 58 -16.63 0.83 -5.23
C LEU A 58 -17.70 0.89 -6.32
N ALA A 59 -17.79 -0.17 -7.15
CA ALA A 59 -18.80 -0.26 -8.19
C ALA A 59 -20.23 -0.22 -7.62
N ASP A 60 -20.46 -0.82 -6.46
CA ASP A 60 -21.76 -0.77 -5.77
C ASP A 60 -22.16 0.66 -5.40
N TYR A 61 -21.17 1.53 -5.19
CA TYR A 61 -21.39 2.95 -4.90
C TYR A 61 -21.21 3.84 -6.13
N HIS A 62 -21.05 3.26 -7.32
CA HIS A 62 -20.85 3.98 -8.59
C HIS A 62 -19.63 4.92 -8.52
N ASP A 63 -18.55 4.48 -7.86
CA ASP A 63 -17.34 5.26 -7.69
C ASP A 63 -16.16 4.60 -8.39
N ASN A 64 -15.21 5.41 -8.91
CA ASN A 64 -14.06 4.94 -9.66
C ASN A 64 -12.78 4.82 -8.82
N GLY A 65 -12.83 5.19 -7.54
CA GLY A 65 -11.67 5.18 -6.69
C GLY A 65 -10.85 6.47 -6.76
N LYS A 66 -9.60 6.38 -6.35
CA LYS A 66 -8.70 7.53 -6.27
C LYS A 66 -7.30 7.16 -6.71
N GLU A 67 -6.74 7.93 -7.64
CA GLU A 67 -5.34 7.79 -7.99
C GLU A 67 -4.45 8.29 -6.85
N PRO A 68 -3.26 7.68 -6.65
CA PRO A 68 -2.29 8.20 -5.69
C PRO A 68 -1.97 9.65 -6.03
N ASN A 69 -1.84 10.48 -4.99
CA ASN A 69 -1.41 11.84 -5.19
C ASN A 69 -0.02 11.82 -5.86
N PRO A 70 0.14 12.35 -7.08
CA PRO A 70 1.46 12.40 -7.69
C PRO A 70 2.30 13.35 -6.87
N ILE A 71 3.14 12.77 -6.03
CA ILE A 71 4.11 13.57 -5.30
C ILE A 71 4.95 14.26 -6.36
N ALA A 72 4.63 15.52 -6.57
CA ALA A 72 5.38 16.42 -7.44
C ALA A 72 5.83 15.77 -8.76
N SER A 73 4.91 15.77 -9.73
CA SER A 73 5.24 15.54 -11.13
C SER A 73 6.12 14.32 -11.42
N GLY A 74 5.65 13.15 -11.02
CA GLY A 74 6.14 11.89 -11.56
C GLY A 74 7.35 11.26 -10.88
N MET A 75 7.85 11.82 -9.79
CA MET A 75 8.84 11.11 -8.97
C MET A 75 8.16 10.49 -7.79
N SER A 76 8.16 9.16 -7.74
CA SER A 76 7.63 8.44 -6.60
C SER A 76 8.50 8.68 -5.36
N TRP A 77 7.91 8.46 -4.19
CA TRP A 77 8.62 8.50 -2.93
C TRP A 77 9.83 7.53 -2.94
N ILE A 78 9.65 6.34 -3.53
CA ILE A 78 10.70 5.32 -3.62
C ILE A 78 11.90 5.83 -4.43
N LYS A 79 11.68 6.34 -5.63
CA LYS A 79 12.76 6.86 -6.49
C LYS A 79 13.53 7.98 -5.80
N THR A 80 12.80 8.88 -5.17
CA THR A 80 13.42 10.01 -4.45
C THR A 80 14.31 9.50 -3.33
N ASN A 81 13.82 8.56 -2.52
CA ASN A 81 14.59 8.02 -1.39
C ASN A 81 15.77 7.17 -1.83
N PHE A 82 15.65 6.40 -2.91
CA PHE A 82 16.78 5.68 -3.49
C PHE A 82 17.91 6.62 -3.92
N LYS A 83 17.56 7.71 -4.59
CA LYS A 83 18.55 8.72 -5.00
C LYS A 83 19.26 9.33 -3.81
N LEU A 84 18.53 9.61 -2.75
CA LEU A 84 19.11 10.20 -1.54
C LEU A 84 20.06 9.24 -0.83
N LYS A 85 19.77 7.94 -0.84
CA LYS A 85 20.62 6.93 -0.17
C LYS A 85 21.80 6.48 -1.02
N MET A 86 21.70 6.62 -2.34
CA MET A 86 22.74 6.22 -3.29
C MET A 86 23.23 4.78 -3.11
N ASP A 87 22.35 3.89 -2.64
CA ASP A 87 22.67 2.50 -2.35
C ASP A 87 21.50 1.63 -2.77
N GLU A 88 21.73 0.71 -3.71
CA GLU A 88 20.71 -0.18 -4.28
C GLU A 88 20.75 -1.59 -3.67
N SER A 89 21.10 -1.68 -2.38
CA SER A 89 21.18 -2.96 -1.69
C SER A 89 19.81 -3.45 -1.21
N ASP A 90 19.73 -4.75 -0.93
CA ASP A 90 18.54 -5.34 -0.32
C ASP A 90 18.21 -4.69 1.02
N SER A 91 19.23 -4.33 1.79
CA SER A 91 19.07 -3.61 3.06
C SER A 91 18.37 -2.26 2.86
N THR A 92 18.74 -1.51 1.84
CA THR A 92 18.09 -0.25 1.51
C THR A 92 16.64 -0.46 1.08
N ILE A 93 16.37 -1.48 0.27
CA ILE A 93 15.00 -1.84 -0.11
C ILE A 93 14.17 -2.16 1.13
N ALA A 94 14.72 -3.00 2.03
CA ALA A 94 14.02 -3.37 3.27
C ALA A 94 13.72 -2.15 4.13
N GLU A 95 14.66 -1.24 4.24
CA GLU A 95 14.49 0.01 4.99
C GLU A 95 13.34 0.87 4.41
N LEU A 96 13.34 1.05 3.09
CA LEU A 96 12.31 1.82 2.41
C LEU A 96 10.95 1.15 2.50
N MET A 97 10.90 -0.17 2.34
CA MET A 97 9.65 -0.92 2.41
C MET A 97 9.06 -0.90 3.83
N THR A 98 9.88 -1.08 4.86
CA THR A 98 9.41 -1.01 6.24
C THR A 98 8.91 0.39 6.60
N ASP A 99 9.61 1.43 6.17
CA ASP A 99 9.16 2.81 6.35
C ASP A 99 7.82 3.05 5.64
N GLY A 100 7.71 2.62 4.40
CA GLY A 100 6.49 2.77 3.62
C GLY A 100 5.30 2.02 4.23
N CYS A 101 5.53 0.78 4.67
CA CYS A 101 4.50 -0.02 5.35
C CYS A 101 4.03 0.66 6.64
N ASN A 102 4.96 1.17 7.44
CA ASN A 102 4.62 1.86 8.68
C ASN A 102 3.81 3.13 8.43
N MET A 103 4.16 3.88 7.40
CA MET A 103 3.39 5.06 6.98
C MET A 103 1.99 4.66 6.53
N GLY A 104 1.87 3.59 5.74
CA GLY A 104 0.60 3.07 5.26
C GLY A 104 -0.30 2.60 6.39
N ILE A 105 0.24 1.82 7.32
CA ILE A 105 -0.50 1.33 8.49
C ILE A 105 -1.03 2.50 9.32
N LYS A 106 -0.19 3.50 9.56
CA LYS A 106 -0.58 4.69 10.32
C LYS A 106 -1.69 5.45 9.62
N SER A 107 -1.57 5.67 8.32
CA SER A 107 -2.57 6.39 7.52
C SER A 107 -3.90 5.65 7.48
N LEU A 108 -3.87 4.35 7.21
CA LEU A 108 -5.08 3.52 7.16
C LEU A 108 -5.78 3.44 8.51
N SER A 109 -5.02 3.34 9.59
CA SER A 109 -5.56 3.34 10.94
C SER A 109 -6.25 4.67 11.25
N ARG A 110 -5.65 5.78 10.81
CA ARG A 110 -6.23 7.10 10.96
C ARG A 110 -7.54 7.22 10.17
N TYR A 111 -7.58 6.71 8.95
CA TYR A 111 -8.79 6.74 8.13
C TYR A 111 -9.92 5.89 8.72
N LEU A 112 -9.61 4.74 9.31
CA LEU A 112 -10.60 3.95 10.03
C LEU A 112 -11.27 4.75 11.14
N ASN A 113 -10.48 5.53 11.86
CA ASN A 113 -10.98 6.38 12.94
C ASN A 113 -11.75 7.58 12.39
N GLN A 114 -11.24 8.18 11.33
CA GLN A 114 -11.85 9.37 10.72
C GLN A 114 -13.16 9.06 10.04
N TYR A 115 -13.24 7.94 9.33
CA TYR A 115 -14.43 7.52 8.60
C TYR A 115 -15.17 6.41 9.36
N ALA A 116 -15.43 6.68 10.63
CA ALA A 116 -15.99 5.71 11.56
C ALA A 116 -17.40 5.21 11.17
N ALA A 117 -18.14 6.00 10.39
CA ALA A 117 -19.47 5.61 9.92
C ALA A 117 -19.46 4.73 8.65
N ALA A 118 -18.28 4.43 8.10
CA ALA A 118 -18.16 3.54 6.93
C ALA A 118 -18.78 2.16 7.23
N ASP A 119 -19.26 1.48 6.18
CA ASP A 119 -19.86 0.17 6.36
C ASP A 119 -18.83 -0.88 6.79
N GLU A 120 -19.31 -2.00 7.35
CA GLU A 120 -18.43 -3.05 7.89
C GLU A 120 -17.58 -3.72 6.80
N ARG A 121 -18.13 -3.89 5.62
CA ARG A 121 -17.40 -4.50 4.49
C ARG A 121 -16.17 -3.66 4.13
N SER A 122 -16.33 -2.35 4.07
CA SER A 122 -15.25 -1.42 3.75
C SER A 122 -14.21 -1.35 4.87
N LYS A 123 -14.64 -1.37 6.11
CA LYS A 123 -13.74 -1.44 7.26
C LYS A 123 -12.94 -2.74 7.27
N ASP A 124 -13.57 -3.87 6.93
CA ASP A 124 -12.89 -5.16 6.87
C ASP A 124 -11.82 -5.18 5.77
N LEU A 125 -12.12 -4.61 4.60
CA LEU A 125 -11.13 -4.46 3.53
C LEU A 125 -9.93 -3.62 4.00
N THR A 126 -10.19 -2.52 4.68
CA THR A 126 -9.13 -1.66 5.23
C THR A 126 -8.26 -2.42 6.23
N LYS A 127 -8.86 -3.21 7.11
CA LYS A 127 -8.13 -4.04 8.07
C LYS A 127 -7.31 -5.12 7.39
N ARG A 128 -7.82 -5.72 6.32
CA ARG A 128 -7.07 -6.68 5.52
C ARG A 128 -5.85 -6.02 4.87
N LEU A 129 -6.01 -4.80 4.39
CA LEU A 129 -4.90 -4.04 3.81
C LEU A 129 -3.84 -3.72 4.87
N ILE A 130 -4.25 -3.33 6.06
CA ILE A 130 -3.32 -3.10 7.18
C ILE A 130 -2.52 -4.38 7.49
N LYS A 131 -3.19 -5.52 7.53
CA LYS A 131 -2.52 -6.81 7.77
C LYS A 131 -1.53 -7.17 6.66
N ALA A 132 -1.86 -6.87 5.42
CA ALA A 132 -0.96 -7.08 4.29
C ALA A 132 0.30 -6.22 4.43
N GLU A 133 0.15 -4.96 4.84
CA GLU A 133 1.26 -4.05 5.11
C GLU A 133 2.13 -4.56 6.26
N GLU A 134 1.52 -5.01 7.35
CA GLU A 134 2.23 -5.59 8.49
C GLU A 134 3.03 -6.82 8.09
N LYS A 135 2.45 -7.70 7.29
CA LYS A 135 3.10 -8.92 6.80
C LYS A 135 4.34 -8.60 5.97
N LEU A 136 4.21 -7.66 5.03
CA LEU A 136 5.35 -7.24 4.22
C LEU A 136 6.45 -6.63 5.10
N SER A 137 6.09 -5.76 6.02
CA SER A 137 7.04 -5.16 6.96
C SER A 137 7.79 -6.22 7.76
N GLN A 138 7.08 -7.21 8.28
CA GLN A 138 7.70 -8.31 9.03
C GLN A 138 8.66 -9.13 8.16
N ASN A 139 8.28 -9.43 6.92
CA ASN A 139 9.11 -10.19 5.99
C ASN A 139 10.36 -9.42 5.56
N MET A 140 10.29 -8.10 5.55
CA MET A 140 11.43 -7.26 5.18
C MET A 140 12.47 -7.13 6.30
N ARG A 141 12.09 -7.36 7.56
CA ARG A 141 13.00 -7.18 8.71
C ARG A 141 14.28 -8.00 8.61
N GLN A 142 14.22 -9.19 8.06
CA GLN A 142 15.39 -10.05 7.94
C GLN A 142 16.47 -9.49 7.00
N PHE A 143 16.12 -8.51 6.19
CA PHE A 143 17.05 -7.90 5.23
C PHE A 143 17.61 -6.55 5.70
N LEU A 144 17.13 -6.06 6.83
CA LEU A 144 17.58 -4.78 7.40
C LEU A 144 19.06 -4.79 7.84
#